data_6dc78d0a66a6b58ff0c83ff1de7391fc
#
_entry.id   6dc78d0a66a6b58ff0c83ff1de7391fc
#
_cell.length_a   1.000
_cell.length_b   1.000
_cell.length_c   1.000
_cell.angle_alpha   90.00
_cell.angle_beta   90.00
_cell.angle_gamma   90.00
#
_symmetry.space_group_name_H-M   'P 1'
#
loop_
_entity.id
_entity.type
_entity.pdbx_description
1 polymer ?
#
loop_
_entity_poly.entity_id
_entity_poly.type
_entity_poly.pdbx_seq_one_letter_code
_entity_poly.pdbx_strand_id
1 'polypeptide(L)'
;MPKTVLVVDDSKSVRAVIGTTLQVAGYNVIQASDGQEGLDILSGNKHIELIITDLNMPNMDGLTFIQEVKKLPDYKSTPICMLTTETEQSKLVEGNSVSTDAWITKPVQPAHVINIVTEILPP
;
A
#
# COMPACT_ATOMS: atom_id res chain seq x y z
N MET A 1 -8.60 -18.79 -5.07
CA MET A 1 -7.37 -18.13 -5.53
C MET A 1 -6.93 -17.10 -4.51
N PRO A 2 -5.65 -17.06 -4.14
CA PRO A 2 -5.18 -16.05 -3.18
C PRO A 2 -5.38 -14.64 -3.73
N LYS A 3 -5.73 -13.73 -2.85
CA LYS A 3 -5.85 -12.32 -3.22
C LYS A 3 -4.47 -11.68 -3.28
N THR A 4 -4.31 -10.71 -4.15
CA THR A 4 -3.01 -10.08 -4.43
C THR A 4 -2.94 -8.68 -3.87
N VAL A 5 -1.84 -8.41 -3.15
CA VAL A 5 -1.55 -7.12 -2.53
C VAL A 5 -0.30 -6.54 -3.18
N LEU A 6 -0.36 -5.27 -3.56
CA LEU A 6 0.81 -4.52 -4.04
C LEU A 6 1.38 -3.72 -2.88
N VAL A 7 2.67 -3.90 -2.61
CA VAL A 7 3.38 -3.15 -1.56
C VAL A 7 4.39 -2.23 -2.22
N VAL A 8 4.24 -0.93 -2.00
CA VAL A 8 5.09 0.11 -2.58
C VAL A 8 5.83 0.83 -1.47
N ASP A 9 7.15 0.66 -1.41
CA ASP A 9 8.01 1.30 -0.41
C ASP A 9 9.44 1.26 -0.93
N ASP A 10 10.18 2.34 -0.74
CA ASP A 10 11.58 2.40 -1.20
C ASP A 10 12.52 1.59 -0.30
N SER A 11 12.08 1.20 0.88
CA SER A 11 12.87 0.36 1.79
C SER A 11 12.67 -1.12 1.48
N LYS A 12 13.72 -1.77 1.04
CA LYS A 12 13.70 -3.21 0.77
C LYS A 12 13.34 -4.01 2.04
N SER A 13 13.83 -3.56 3.20
CA SER A 13 13.56 -4.23 4.48
C SER A 13 12.08 -4.18 4.83
N VAL A 14 11.45 -3.02 4.66
CA VAL A 14 10.03 -2.86 4.95
C VAL A 14 9.20 -3.72 4.00
N ARG A 15 9.52 -3.71 2.71
CA ARG A 15 8.82 -4.56 1.73
C ARG A 15 8.94 -6.04 2.08
N ALA A 16 10.13 -6.47 2.53
CA ALA A 16 10.36 -7.87 2.91
C ALA A 16 9.52 -8.28 4.11
N VAL A 17 9.46 -7.43 5.14
CA VAL A 17 8.67 -7.71 6.33
C VAL A 17 7.18 -7.83 5.99
N ILE A 18 6.65 -6.86 5.27
CA ILE A 18 5.23 -6.86 4.89
C ILE A 18 4.94 -8.04 3.95
N GLY A 19 5.80 -8.25 2.96
CA GLY A 19 5.62 -9.33 1.99
C GLY A 19 5.59 -10.70 2.63
N THR A 20 6.57 -10.99 3.49
CA THR A 20 6.63 -12.28 4.18
C THR A 20 5.42 -12.46 5.09
N THR A 21 5.06 -11.42 5.84
CA THR A 21 3.91 -11.45 6.74
C THR A 21 2.63 -11.82 5.99
N LEU A 22 2.38 -11.16 4.87
CA LEU A 22 1.16 -11.39 4.10
C LEU A 22 1.18 -12.73 3.35
N GLN A 23 2.34 -13.16 2.85
CA GLN A 23 2.46 -14.46 2.22
C GLN A 23 2.13 -15.60 3.18
N VAL A 24 2.62 -15.50 4.41
CA VAL A 24 2.29 -16.49 5.45
C VAL A 24 0.80 -16.48 5.75
N ALA A 25 0.16 -15.33 5.67
CA ALA A 25 -1.29 -15.21 5.91
C ALA A 25 -2.15 -15.63 4.71
N GLY A 26 -1.54 -16.04 3.60
CA GLY A 26 -2.27 -16.59 2.46
C GLY A 26 -2.47 -15.64 1.29
N TYR A 27 -1.80 -14.48 1.27
CA TYR A 27 -1.90 -13.52 0.16
C TYR A 27 -0.76 -13.70 -0.84
N ASN A 28 -1.02 -13.34 -2.08
CA ASN A 28 0.05 -13.09 -3.05
C ASN A 28 0.52 -11.65 -2.85
N VAL A 29 1.84 -11.43 -2.94
CA VAL A 29 2.41 -10.11 -2.75
C VAL A 29 3.27 -9.75 -3.95
N ILE A 30 3.05 -8.56 -4.49
CA ILE A 30 3.89 -7.96 -5.52
C ILE A 30 4.52 -6.71 -4.90
N GLN A 31 5.81 -6.51 -5.14
CA GLN A 31 6.55 -5.39 -4.54
C GLN A 31 6.98 -4.39 -5.59
N ALA A 32 6.95 -3.11 -5.23
CA ALA A 32 7.47 -2.02 -6.04
C ALA A 32 8.33 -1.11 -5.15
N SER A 33 9.40 -0.58 -5.70
CA SER A 33 10.35 0.25 -4.95
C SER A 33 9.98 1.73 -4.97
N ASP A 34 9.09 2.16 -5.85
CA ASP A 34 8.57 3.53 -5.90
C ASP A 34 7.22 3.58 -6.61
N GLY A 35 6.63 4.77 -6.64
CA GLY A 35 5.30 4.95 -7.22
C GLY A 35 5.25 4.68 -8.71
N GLN A 36 6.30 5.02 -9.46
CA GLN A 36 6.32 4.79 -10.90
C GLN A 36 6.33 3.29 -11.21
N GLU A 37 7.15 2.52 -10.49
CA GLU A 37 7.15 1.07 -10.63
C GLU A 37 5.79 0.48 -10.28
N GLY A 38 5.16 1.02 -9.22
CA GLY A 38 3.82 0.60 -8.84
C GLY A 38 2.80 0.83 -9.94
N LEU A 39 2.83 2.00 -10.58
CA LEU A 39 1.93 2.31 -11.70
C LEU A 39 2.19 1.39 -12.89
N ASP A 40 3.46 1.11 -13.19
CA ASP A 40 3.81 0.20 -14.28
C ASP A 40 3.24 -1.20 -14.03
N ILE A 41 3.31 -1.68 -12.80
CA ILE A 41 2.73 -2.98 -12.41
C ILE A 41 1.22 -2.96 -12.59
N LEU A 42 0.54 -1.91 -12.14
CA LEU A 42 -0.91 -1.79 -12.27
C LEU A 42 -1.35 -1.75 -13.74
N SER A 43 -0.55 -1.11 -14.59
CA SER A 43 -0.83 -1.01 -16.02
C SER A 43 -0.60 -2.32 -16.78
N GLY A 44 0.06 -3.29 -16.16
CA GLY A 44 0.43 -4.55 -16.78
C GLY A 44 -0.60 -5.67 -16.66
N ASN A 45 -1.86 -5.34 -16.45
CA ASN A 45 -2.96 -6.31 -16.33
C ASN A 45 -2.84 -7.24 -15.11
N LYS A 46 -2.15 -6.80 -14.07
CA LYS A 46 -2.12 -7.52 -12.81
C LYS A 46 -3.43 -7.28 -12.06
N HIS A 47 -3.94 -8.32 -11.44
CA HIS A 47 -5.16 -8.21 -10.65
C HIS A 47 -4.81 -7.89 -9.20
N ILE A 48 -4.69 -6.60 -8.88
CA ILE A 48 -4.33 -6.11 -7.55
C ILE A 48 -5.61 -5.74 -6.79
N GLU A 49 -5.77 -6.27 -5.60
CA GLU A 49 -6.98 -6.10 -4.80
C GLU A 49 -6.80 -5.20 -3.58
N LEU A 50 -5.56 -4.88 -3.24
CA LEU A 50 -5.23 -3.94 -2.17
C LEU A 50 -3.85 -3.36 -2.46
N ILE A 51 -3.68 -2.07 -2.17
CA ILE A 51 -2.40 -1.39 -2.32
C ILE A 51 -1.96 -0.87 -0.96
N ILE A 52 -0.72 -1.18 -0.58
CA ILE A 52 -0.07 -0.63 0.61
C ILE A 52 1.07 0.22 0.10
N THR A 53 1.07 1.51 0.43
CA THR A 53 2.10 2.43 -0.06
C THR A 53 2.70 3.29 1.04
N ASP A 54 4.02 3.50 0.95
CA ASP A 54 4.70 4.48 1.77
C ASP A 54 4.33 5.88 1.31
N LEU A 55 4.49 6.85 2.19
CA LEU A 55 4.24 8.27 1.90
C LEU A 55 5.44 8.91 1.21
N ASN A 56 6.64 8.72 1.78
CA ASN A 56 7.87 9.37 1.30
C ASN A 56 8.71 8.41 0.47
N MET A 57 8.74 8.65 -0.84
CA MET A 57 9.48 7.82 -1.78
C MET A 57 10.17 8.72 -2.81
N PRO A 58 11.31 8.26 -3.38
CA PRO A 58 11.93 8.99 -4.47
C PRO A 58 11.06 8.93 -5.74
N ASN A 59 11.24 9.87 -6.63
CA ASN A 59 10.58 9.97 -7.94
C ASN A 59 9.09 10.32 -7.88
N MET A 60 8.32 9.69 -7.00
CA MET A 60 6.89 9.94 -6.86
C MET A 60 6.49 9.61 -5.42
N ASP A 61 6.01 10.59 -4.67
CA ASP A 61 5.57 10.35 -3.29
C ASP A 61 4.24 9.60 -3.25
N GLY A 62 3.87 9.13 -2.05
CA GLY A 62 2.66 8.30 -1.88
C GLY A 62 1.37 9.03 -2.22
N LEU A 63 1.28 10.33 -1.94
CA LEU A 63 0.09 11.10 -2.26
C LEU A 63 -0.12 11.21 -3.77
N THR A 64 0.94 11.52 -4.50
CA THR A 64 0.90 11.58 -5.96
C THR A 64 0.58 10.21 -6.55
N PHE A 65 1.20 9.17 -6.01
CA PHE A 65 0.93 7.80 -6.43
C PHE A 65 -0.55 7.44 -6.28
N ILE A 66 -1.16 7.76 -5.12
CA ILE A 66 -2.57 7.49 -4.89
C ILE A 66 -3.44 8.25 -5.90
N GLN A 67 -3.12 9.51 -6.17
CA GLN A 67 -3.86 10.30 -7.14
C GLN A 67 -3.82 9.65 -8.52
N GLU A 68 -2.64 9.17 -8.93
CA GLU A 68 -2.48 8.51 -10.23
C GLU A 68 -3.21 7.17 -10.29
N VAL A 69 -3.19 6.41 -9.20
CA VAL A 69 -3.94 5.14 -9.11
C VAL A 69 -5.44 5.38 -9.30
N LYS A 70 -5.96 6.42 -8.67
CA LYS A 70 -7.40 6.72 -8.74
C LYS A 70 -7.86 7.19 -10.13
N LYS A 71 -6.93 7.58 -10.99
CA LYS A 71 -7.23 7.90 -12.40
C LYS A 71 -7.34 6.64 -13.26
N LEU A 72 -6.84 5.50 -12.80
CA LEU A 72 -6.91 4.25 -13.55
C LEU A 72 -8.28 3.59 -13.33
N PRO A 73 -9.06 3.37 -14.40
CA PRO A 73 -10.43 2.87 -14.25
C PRO A 73 -10.53 1.56 -13.47
N ASP A 74 -9.57 0.66 -13.66
CA ASP A 74 -9.59 -0.65 -13.01
C ASP A 74 -9.26 -0.61 -11.52
N TYR A 75 -8.67 0.49 -11.04
CA TYR A 75 -8.22 0.62 -9.65
C TYR A 75 -8.85 1.79 -8.90
N LYS A 76 -9.84 2.42 -9.50
CA LYS A 76 -10.51 3.58 -8.91
C LYS A 76 -11.11 3.28 -7.54
N SER A 77 -11.61 2.06 -7.34
CA SER A 77 -12.23 1.63 -6.09
C SER A 77 -11.36 0.70 -5.26
N THR A 78 -10.12 0.45 -5.68
CA THR A 78 -9.21 -0.44 -4.95
C THR A 78 -8.82 0.19 -3.62
N PRO A 79 -8.96 -0.53 -2.50
CA PRO A 79 -8.57 0.02 -1.20
C PRO A 79 -7.08 0.26 -1.11
N ILE A 80 -6.72 1.32 -0.39
CA ILE A 80 -5.32 1.74 -0.21
C ILE A 80 -5.03 1.92 1.27
N CYS A 81 -3.93 1.31 1.74
CA CYS A 81 -3.39 1.52 3.08
C CYS A 81 -2.13 2.37 2.96
N MET A 82 -1.99 3.36 3.81
CA MET A 82 -0.82 4.23 3.84
C MET A 82 0.11 3.84 4.98
N LEU A 83 1.40 3.66 4.68
CA LEU A 83 2.44 3.47 5.68
C LEU A 83 2.96 4.84 6.10
N THR A 84 2.81 5.20 7.37
CA THR A 84 3.18 6.52 7.86
C THR A 84 3.75 6.46 9.27
N THR A 85 4.49 7.50 9.66
CA THR A 85 4.76 7.75 11.07
C THR A 85 3.54 8.43 11.69
N GLU A 86 3.46 8.47 13.02
CA GLU A 86 2.37 9.14 13.70
C GLU A 86 2.30 10.63 13.34
N THR A 87 3.46 11.28 13.24
CA THR A 87 3.53 12.69 12.87
C THR A 87 3.00 12.93 11.47
N GLU A 88 3.40 12.10 10.51
CA GLU A 88 2.92 12.19 9.14
C GLU A 88 1.41 11.99 9.07
N GLN A 89 0.90 11.00 9.78
CA GLN A 89 -0.53 10.69 9.80
C GLN A 89 -1.33 11.88 10.34
N SER A 90 -0.88 12.49 11.43
CA SER A 90 -1.55 13.65 12.01
C SER A 90 -1.64 14.81 11.03
N LYS A 91 -0.56 15.10 10.31
CA LYS A 91 -0.53 16.17 9.31
C LYS A 91 -1.49 15.89 8.16
N LEU A 92 -1.55 14.65 7.69
CA LEU A 92 -2.43 14.27 6.59
C LEU A 92 -3.90 14.37 6.97
N VAL A 93 -4.24 13.93 8.16
CA VAL A 93 -5.61 14.00 8.67
C VAL A 93 -6.04 15.47 8.80
N GLU A 94 -5.19 16.32 9.36
CA GLU A 94 -5.47 17.75 9.47
C GLU A 94 -5.66 18.42 8.12
N GLY A 95 -4.83 18.03 7.14
CA GLY A 95 -4.91 18.59 5.80
C GLY A 95 -6.11 18.10 4.99
N ASN A 96 -6.77 17.06 5.45
CA ASN A 96 -7.93 16.45 4.78
C ASN A 96 -7.63 16.16 3.30
N SER A 97 -6.38 15.79 3.01
CA SER A 97 -5.85 15.74 1.65
C SER A 97 -5.74 14.32 1.07
N VAL A 98 -6.13 13.29 1.82
CA VAL A 98 -5.88 11.91 1.40
C VAL A 98 -7.11 11.05 1.50
N SER A 99 -7.41 10.35 0.41
CA SER A 99 -8.42 9.30 0.38
C SER A 99 -7.73 7.97 0.63
N THR A 100 -7.68 7.56 1.89
CA THR A 100 -7.01 6.33 2.34
C THR A 100 -7.99 5.50 3.15
N ASP A 101 -8.00 4.20 2.91
CA ASP A 101 -8.91 3.29 3.59
C ASP A 101 -8.41 2.87 4.97
N ALA A 102 -7.09 2.87 5.17
CA ALA A 102 -6.49 2.53 6.45
C ALA A 102 -5.07 3.07 6.54
N TRP A 103 -4.53 3.05 7.76
CA TRP A 103 -3.19 3.53 8.08
C TRP A 103 -2.43 2.43 8.79
N ILE A 104 -1.17 2.24 8.40
CA ILE A 104 -0.25 1.35 9.11
C ILE A 104 0.89 2.21 9.61
N THR A 105 1.05 2.28 10.93
CA THR A 105 2.04 3.15 11.56
C THR A 105 3.41 2.49 11.57
N LYS A 106 4.45 3.23 11.22
CA LYS A 106 5.83 2.79 11.35
C LYS A 106 6.32 2.98 12.77
N PRO A 107 7.18 2.10 13.31
CA PRO A 107 7.74 0.91 12.67
C PRO A 107 6.69 -0.17 12.44
N VAL A 108 6.84 -0.91 11.35
CA VAL A 108 5.85 -1.91 10.92
C VAL A 108 5.85 -3.09 11.87
N GLN A 109 4.66 -3.43 12.40
CA GLN A 109 4.46 -4.58 13.28
C GLN A 109 3.68 -5.65 12.50
N PRO A 110 4.22 -6.88 12.34
CA PRO A 110 3.53 -7.92 11.57
C PRO A 110 2.09 -8.18 12.00
N ALA A 111 1.82 -8.26 13.31
CA ALA A 111 0.46 -8.46 13.79
C ALA A 111 -0.49 -7.35 13.38
N HIS A 112 -0.02 -6.10 13.39
CA HIS A 112 -0.82 -4.95 12.97
C HIS A 112 -1.13 -5.00 11.48
N VAL A 113 -0.15 -5.37 10.67
CA VAL A 113 -0.34 -5.52 9.22
C VAL A 113 -1.42 -6.57 8.94
N ILE A 114 -1.32 -7.73 9.57
CA ILE A 114 -2.30 -8.80 9.39
C ILE A 114 -3.70 -8.34 9.79
N ASN A 115 -3.83 -7.69 10.94
CA ASN A 115 -5.13 -7.24 11.43
C ASN A 115 -5.78 -6.25 10.46
N ILE A 116 -5.03 -5.28 9.96
CA ILE A 116 -5.56 -4.27 9.03
C ILE A 116 -5.91 -4.91 7.68
N VAL A 117 -5.00 -5.70 7.13
CA VAL A 117 -5.23 -6.28 5.80
C VAL A 117 -6.39 -7.27 5.81
N THR A 118 -6.47 -8.14 6.82
CA THR A 118 -7.56 -9.12 6.87
C THR A 118 -8.91 -8.47 7.10
N GLU A 119 -8.96 -7.32 7.75
CA GLU A 119 -10.20 -6.57 7.93
C GLU A 119 -10.69 -5.99 6.61
N ILE A 120 -9.79 -5.43 5.81
CA ILE A 120 -10.13 -4.78 4.53
C ILE A 120 -10.34 -5.81 3.42
N LEU A 121 -9.47 -6.82 3.39
CA LEU A 121 -9.39 -7.82 2.33
C LEU A 121 -9.25 -9.20 2.95
N PRO A 122 -10.34 -9.83 3.41
CA PRO A 122 -10.25 -11.20 3.95
C PRO A 122 -9.62 -12.15 2.94
N PRO A 123 -8.73 -13.03 3.39
CA PRO A 123 -8.02 -13.92 2.47
C PRO A 123 -8.92 -14.91 1.73
#